data_4d1070c9ad9e6ee430814223ebcb0bb2
#
_entry.id   4d1070c9ad9e6ee430814223ebcb0bb2
#
_cell.length_a   1.000
_cell.length_b   1.000
_cell.length_c   1.000
_cell.angle_alpha   90.00
_cell.angle_beta   90.00
_cell.angle_gamma   90.00
#
_symmetry.space_group_name_H-M   'P 1'
#
loop_
_entity.id
_entity.type
_entity.pdbx_description
1 polymer ?
#
loop_
_entity_poly.entity_id
_entity_poly.type
_entity_poly.pdbx_seq_one_letter_code
_entity_poly.pdbx_strand_id
1 'polypeptide(L)'
;MTDAITPDLVAELAPTGRLRAAINFGNSVLAQADPAGGPPRGVSAELARELARRLGVGIDYVTFDAAGKVFEALKAGLWDVAFLAVDPVRAAGIDFTAPYVVIEGVYLVPKDSGLLTVGDVDRDGVRVAVAQGSAYDLYLTRALKHAKLVRQPSGPEALEMFVRDRLEVAAGVRQPIAAFALARPDTRLIPGRFMAIEQAMGTPRGREAGVAFLRKFIEEMKATGFVARELQISGQGEAAVAPPAG
;
A
#
# COMPACT_ATOMS: atom_id res chain seq x y z
N MET A 1 8.66 -25.60 11.07
CA MET A 1 9.17 -26.46 9.98
C MET A 1 9.23 -25.58 8.75
N THR A 2 10.42 -25.29 8.22
CA THR A 2 10.60 -24.55 6.97
C THR A 2 10.10 -25.45 5.83
N ASP A 3 9.10 -25.00 5.08
CA ASP A 3 8.65 -25.73 3.89
C ASP A 3 9.83 -25.90 2.92
N ALA A 4 9.93 -27.07 2.30
CA ALA A 4 10.97 -27.34 1.32
C ALA A 4 10.76 -26.42 0.10
N ILE A 5 11.83 -25.76 -0.31
CA ILE A 5 11.84 -24.99 -1.56
C ILE A 5 11.93 -25.96 -2.72
N THR A 6 10.84 -26.12 -3.44
CA THR A 6 10.76 -27.03 -4.61
C THR A 6 11.03 -26.25 -5.91
N PRO A 7 11.50 -26.94 -6.99
CA PRO A 7 11.63 -26.29 -8.29
C PRO A 7 10.32 -25.66 -8.80
N ASP A 8 9.18 -26.32 -8.56
CA ASP A 8 7.86 -25.82 -8.98
C ASP A 8 7.50 -24.51 -8.25
N LEU A 9 7.77 -24.43 -6.94
CA LEU A 9 7.58 -23.21 -6.18
C LEU A 9 8.43 -22.07 -6.72
N VAL A 10 9.71 -22.34 -7.03
CA VAL A 10 10.60 -21.33 -7.62
C VAL A 10 10.12 -20.92 -9.01
N ALA A 11 9.65 -21.87 -9.82
CA ALA A 11 9.11 -21.58 -11.16
C ALA A 11 7.84 -20.71 -11.10
N GLU A 12 6.99 -20.87 -10.07
CA GLU A 12 5.83 -20.00 -9.88
C GLU A 12 6.21 -18.58 -9.40
N LEU A 13 7.12 -18.45 -8.43
CA LEU A 13 7.44 -17.15 -7.83
C LEU A 13 8.58 -16.39 -8.54
N ALA A 14 9.41 -17.08 -9.29
CA ALA A 14 10.53 -16.50 -10.03
C ALA A 14 10.68 -17.14 -11.43
N PRO A 15 9.66 -17.06 -12.30
CA PRO A 15 9.62 -17.76 -13.58
C PRO A 15 10.73 -17.35 -14.54
N THR A 16 11.35 -16.20 -14.33
CA THR A 16 12.49 -15.70 -15.13
C THR A 16 13.86 -16.06 -14.53
N GLY A 17 13.87 -16.86 -13.45
CA GLY A 17 15.09 -17.16 -12.66
C GLY A 17 15.45 -16.05 -11.65
N ARG A 18 14.69 -14.95 -11.61
CA ARG A 18 14.83 -13.85 -10.65
C ARG A 18 13.44 -13.45 -10.14
N LEU A 19 13.35 -13.07 -8.86
CA LEU A 19 12.11 -12.57 -8.26
C LEU A 19 11.89 -11.12 -8.69
N ARG A 20 10.86 -10.84 -9.47
CA ARG A 20 10.45 -9.47 -9.81
C ARG A 20 9.45 -8.97 -8.77
N ALA A 21 9.90 -8.07 -7.90
CA ALA A 21 9.12 -7.52 -6.81
C ALA A 21 8.60 -6.12 -7.14
N ALA A 22 7.28 -5.94 -7.19
CA ALA A 22 6.66 -4.63 -7.38
C ALA A 22 6.73 -3.81 -6.09
N ILE A 23 7.40 -2.67 -6.14
CA ILE A 23 7.60 -1.75 -5.02
C ILE A 23 6.88 -0.44 -5.30
N ASN A 24 5.95 -0.08 -4.43
CA ASN A 24 5.14 1.13 -4.54
C ASN A 24 5.69 2.26 -3.66
N PHE A 25 6.41 3.21 -4.25
CA PHE A 25 6.89 4.41 -3.57
C PHE A 25 5.78 5.42 -3.24
N GLY A 26 4.60 5.29 -3.85
CA GLY A 26 3.42 6.09 -3.48
C GLY A 26 2.89 5.83 -2.07
N ASN A 27 3.41 4.80 -1.39
CA ASN A 27 3.15 4.53 0.02
C ASN A 27 4.47 4.51 0.81
N SER A 28 4.91 5.68 1.24
CA SER A 28 6.18 5.89 1.96
C SER A 28 6.26 5.17 3.31
N VAL A 29 5.13 4.74 3.87
CA VAL A 29 5.10 3.91 5.10
C VAL A 29 5.72 2.54 4.84
N LEU A 30 5.54 1.98 3.65
CA LEU A 30 5.94 0.61 3.33
C LEU A 30 7.23 0.54 2.51
N ALA A 31 7.47 1.54 1.66
CA ALA A 31 8.64 1.56 0.78
C ALA A 31 9.10 2.98 0.48
N GLN A 32 10.40 3.16 0.40
CA GLN A 32 11.06 4.43 0.15
C GLN A 32 12.18 4.23 -0.88
N ALA A 33 12.32 5.21 -1.78
CA ALA A 33 13.48 5.26 -2.68
C ALA A 33 14.74 5.57 -1.86
N ASP A 34 15.86 4.96 -2.24
CA ASP A 34 17.13 5.36 -1.67
C ASP A 34 17.60 6.67 -2.33
N PRO A 35 17.82 7.75 -1.56
CA PRO A 35 18.31 9.03 -2.10
C PRO A 35 19.65 8.92 -2.83
N ALA A 36 20.46 7.91 -2.49
CA ALA A 36 21.75 7.64 -3.15
C ALA A 36 21.62 6.80 -4.45
N GLY A 37 20.39 6.48 -4.88
CA GLY A 37 20.14 5.64 -6.05
C GLY A 37 20.37 4.14 -5.82
N GLY A 38 20.50 3.73 -4.56
CA GLY A 38 20.60 2.33 -4.17
C GLY A 38 19.25 1.59 -4.24
N PRO A 39 19.20 0.33 -3.76
CA PRO A 39 17.98 -0.47 -3.75
C PRO A 39 16.90 0.17 -2.85
N PRO A 40 15.62 -0.08 -3.13
CA PRO A 40 14.51 0.36 -2.29
C PRO A 40 14.70 -0.04 -0.83
N ARG A 41 14.18 0.80 0.08
CA ARG A 41 14.14 0.58 1.53
C ARG A 41 12.72 0.43 2.01
N GLY A 42 12.55 -0.02 3.25
CA GLY A 42 11.25 -0.19 3.91
C GLY A 42 10.78 -1.63 3.92
N VAL A 43 9.76 -1.88 4.73
CA VAL A 43 9.31 -3.23 5.05
C VAL A 43 8.96 -4.07 3.82
N SER A 44 8.36 -3.48 2.78
CA SER A 44 8.04 -4.21 1.54
C SER A 44 9.29 -4.65 0.78
N ALA A 45 10.31 -3.79 0.68
CA ALA A 45 11.55 -4.10 0.01
C ALA A 45 12.34 -5.18 0.76
N GLU A 46 12.35 -5.12 2.10
CA GLU A 46 13.04 -6.11 2.93
C GLU A 46 12.33 -7.48 2.92
N LEU A 47 10.98 -7.50 2.93
CA LEU A 47 10.22 -8.75 2.73
C LEU A 47 10.51 -9.39 1.37
N ALA A 48 10.59 -8.59 0.31
CA ALA A 48 10.95 -9.09 -1.01
C ALA A 48 12.37 -9.66 -1.05
N ARG A 49 13.32 -8.98 -0.39
CA ARG A 49 14.72 -9.43 -0.31
C ARG A 49 14.85 -10.75 0.46
N GLU A 50 14.17 -10.86 1.60
CA GLU A 50 14.16 -12.08 2.41
C GLU A 50 13.49 -13.24 1.66
N LEU A 51 12.40 -12.97 0.91
CA LEU A 51 11.78 -13.97 0.05
C LEU A 51 12.75 -14.48 -1.03
N ALA A 52 13.40 -13.59 -1.76
CA ALA A 52 14.37 -13.95 -2.81
C ALA A 52 15.53 -14.78 -2.23
N ARG A 53 16.05 -14.39 -1.05
CA ARG A 53 17.09 -15.13 -0.32
C ARG A 53 16.64 -16.56 0.02
N ARG A 54 15.39 -16.74 0.47
CA ARG A 54 14.84 -18.06 0.79
C ARG A 54 14.66 -18.93 -0.43
N LEU A 55 14.18 -18.34 -1.52
CA LEU A 55 14.04 -19.03 -2.81
C LEU A 55 15.37 -19.36 -3.48
N GLY A 56 16.50 -18.78 -3.01
CA GLY A 56 17.81 -18.96 -3.62
C GLY A 56 17.96 -18.28 -4.98
N VAL A 57 17.19 -17.22 -5.25
CA VAL A 57 17.19 -16.47 -6.53
C VAL A 57 17.63 -15.02 -6.33
N GLY A 58 18.06 -14.38 -7.42
CA GLY A 58 18.26 -12.93 -7.46
C GLY A 58 16.94 -12.16 -7.38
N ILE A 59 17.01 -10.88 -7.04
CA ILE A 59 15.83 -9.99 -6.99
C ILE A 59 15.98 -8.86 -8.00
N ASP A 60 14.84 -8.51 -8.63
CA ASP A 60 14.66 -7.31 -9.45
C ASP A 60 13.51 -6.48 -8.86
N TYR A 61 13.80 -5.24 -8.52
CA TYR A 61 12.78 -4.32 -8.04
C TYR A 61 12.12 -3.59 -9.21
N VAL A 62 10.83 -3.80 -9.39
CA VAL A 62 10.00 -3.06 -10.36
C VAL A 62 9.27 -1.96 -9.60
N THR A 63 9.74 -0.72 -9.74
CA THR A 63 9.28 0.40 -8.91
C THR A 63 8.15 1.18 -9.57
N PHE A 64 7.22 1.65 -8.75
CA PHE A 64 6.04 2.42 -9.14
C PHE A 64 5.84 3.59 -8.17
N ASP A 65 5.26 4.67 -8.63
CA ASP A 65 4.93 5.86 -7.84
C ASP A 65 3.48 5.86 -7.31
N ALA A 66 2.66 4.86 -7.71
CA ALA A 66 1.28 4.71 -7.26
C ALA A 66 0.80 3.26 -7.26
N ALA A 67 -0.08 2.91 -6.32
CA ALA A 67 -0.63 1.57 -6.19
C ALA A 67 -1.50 1.14 -7.40
N GLY A 68 -2.19 2.09 -8.03
CA GLY A 68 -2.95 1.83 -9.26
C GLY A 68 -2.06 1.32 -10.37
N LYS A 69 -0.88 1.93 -10.55
CA LYS A 69 0.08 1.52 -11.58
C LYS A 69 0.67 0.11 -11.32
N VAL A 70 0.87 -0.26 -10.04
CA VAL A 70 1.25 -1.64 -9.68
C VAL A 70 0.19 -2.63 -10.16
N PHE A 71 -1.09 -2.32 -9.90
CA PHE A 71 -2.19 -3.19 -10.31
C PHE A 71 -2.37 -3.25 -11.83
N GLU A 72 -2.24 -2.12 -12.53
CA GLU A 72 -2.27 -2.08 -13.99
C GLU A 72 -1.17 -2.93 -14.64
N ALA A 73 0.04 -2.92 -14.04
CA ALA A 73 1.19 -3.68 -14.50
C ALA A 73 1.02 -5.21 -14.39
N LEU A 74 0.04 -5.69 -13.61
CA LEU A 74 -0.33 -7.11 -13.52
C LEU A 74 -0.66 -7.70 -14.89
N LYS A 75 -1.45 -6.97 -15.69
CA LYS A 75 -1.88 -7.46 -17.03
C LYS A 75 -0.72 -7.64 -18.00
N ALA A 76 0.33 -6.86 -17.83
CA ALA A 76 1.55 -6.94 -18.63
C ALA A 76 2.56 -7.97 -18.08
N GLY A 77 2.27 -8.62 -16.95
CA GLY A 77 3.15 -9.62 -16.33
C GLY A 77 4.49 -9.05 -15.88
N LEU A 78 4.53 -7.78 -15.43
CA LEU A 78 5.78 -7.09 -15.11
C LEU A 78 6.38 -7.49 -13.77
N TRP A 79 5.63 -8.15 -12.90
CA TRP A 79 6.07 -8.53 -11.56
C TRP A 79 5.53 -9.92 -11.16
N ASP A 80 6.18 -10.53 -10.19
CA ASP A 80 5.84 -11.85 -9.65
C ASP A 80 5.22 -11.76 -8.25
N VAL A 81 5.67 -10.81 -7.45
CA VAL A 81 5.09 -10.48 -6.16
C VAL A 81 4.87 -8.98 -6.03
N ALA A 82 3.82 -8.60 -5.32
CA ALA A 82 3.48 -7.21 -5.07
C ALA A 82 3.05 -7.01 -3.60
N PHE A 83 3.14 -5.76 -3.13
CA PHE A 83 2.76 -5.33 -1.79
C PHE A 83 1.66 -4.28 -1.93
N LEU A 84 0.42 -4.71 -1.78
CA LEU A 84 -0.76 -3.88 -2.01
C LEU A 84 -1.80 -4.09 -0.90
N ALA A 85 -2.64 -3.09 -0.72
CA ALA A 85 -3.83 -3.26 0.10
C ALA A 85 -4.77 -4.30 -0.51
N VAL A 86 -5.32 -5.15 0.35
CA VAL A 86 -6.38 -6.09 -0.03
C VAL A 86 -7.62 -5.29 -0.44
N ASP A 87 -8.13 -5.56 -1.63
CA ASP A 87 -9.34 -4.94 -2.16
C ASP A 87 -10.02 -5.90 -3.14
N PRO A 88 -11.37 -5.98 -3.18
CA PRO A 88 -12.10 -6.88 -4.07
C PRO A 88 -11.74 -6.72 -5.55
N VAL A 89 -11.48 -5.49 -6.02
CA VAL A 89 -11.07 -5.23 -7.40
C VAL A 89 -9.72 -5.87 -7.71
N ARG A 90 -8.77 -5.77 -6.78
CA ARG A 90 -7.42 -6.35 -6.93
C ARG A 90 -7.43 -7.86 -6.76
N ALA A 91 -8.25 -8.38 -5.83
CA ALA A 91 -8.39 -9.82 -5.60
C ALA A 91 -8.98 -10.59 -6.79
N ALA A 92 -9.56 -9.90 -7.77
CA ALA A 92 -9.95 -10.52 -9.03
C ALA A 92 -8.77 -11.06 -9.85
N GLY A 93 -7.56 -10.49 -9.66
CA GLY A 93 -6.35 -10.88 -10.40
C GLY A 93 -5.15 -11.26 -9.53
N ILE A 94 -5.22 -11.03 -8.22
CA ILE A 94 -4.15 -11.27 -7.27
C ILE A 94 -4.62 -12.21 -6.16
N ASP A 95 -3.84 -13.23 -5.87
CA ASP A 95 -4.00 -14.06 -4.68
C ASP A 95 -3.17 -13.45 -3.54
N PHE A 96 -3.83 -13.03 -2.47
CA PHE A 96 -3.22 -12.34 -1.34
C PHE A 96 -2.90 -13.28 -0.17
N THR A 97 -1.87 -12.89 0.59
CA THR A 97 -1.65 -13.38 1.96
C THR A 97 -2.63 -12.71 2.93
N ALA A 98 -2.59 -13.09 4.21
CA ALA A 98 -3.07 -12.23 5.27
C ALA A 98 -2.26 -10.90 5.29
N PRO A 99 -2.82 -9.81 5.83
CA PRO A 99 -2.10 -8.56 5.94
C PRO A 99 -0.86 -8.69 6.86
N TYR A 100 0.19 -7.94 6.50
CA TYR A 100 1.39 -7.82 7.34
C TYR A 100 1.46 -6.49 8.09
N VAL A 101 0.81 -5.44 7.56
CA VAL A 101 0.70 -4.11 8.17
C VAL A 101 -0.70 -3.57 7.97
N VAL A 102 -1.22 -2.87 8.98
CA VAL A 102 -2.47 -2.10 8.89
C VAL A 102 -2.14 -0.63 9.04
N ILE A 103 -2.56 0.16 8.06
CA ILE A 103 -2.47 1.62 8.08
C ILE A 103 -3.86 2.24 7.95
N GLU A 104 -3.97 3.55 8.08
CA GLU A 104 -5.27 4.21 8.15
C GLU A 104 -5.49 5.18 7.00
N GLY A 105 -6.69 5.15 6.44
CA GLY A 105 -7.20 6.16 5.53
C GLY A 105 -7.85 7.30 6.31
N VAL A 106 -7.38 8.53 6.08
CA VAL A 106 -7.84 9.74 6.78
C VAL A 106 -8.16 10.86 5.81
N TYR A 107 -8.92 11.85 6.29
CA TYR A 107 -9.26 13.06 5.57
C TYR A 107 -8.46 14.28 6.06
N LEU A 108 -8.00 15.07 5.11
CA LEU A 108 -7.43 16.41 5.29
C LEU A 108 -8.44 17.44 4.78
N VAL A 109 -8.62 18.50 5.53
CA VAL A 109 -9.51 19.62 5.19
C VAL A 109 -8.81 20.96 5.45
N PRO A 110 -9.28 22.08 4.85
CA PRO A 110 -8.88 23.41 5.30
C PRO A 110 -9.13 23.60 6.81
N LYS A 111 -8.30 24.38 7.46
CA LYS A 111 -8.36 24.56 8.93
C LYS A 111 -9.70 25.09 9.43
N ASP A 112 -10.31 25.97 8.65
CA ASP A 112 -11.61 26.63 8.90
C ASP A 112 -12.82 25.85 8.36
N SER A 113 -12.59 24.66 7.80
CA SER A 113 -13.66 23.80 7.26
C SER A 113 -14.69 23.45 8.33
N GLY A 114 -15.98 23.54 7.97
CA GLY A 114 -17.08 23.06 8.79
C GLY A 114 -17.27 21.53 8.81
N LEU A 115 -16.42 20.76 8.09
CA LEU A 115 -16.43 19.31 8.13
C LEU A 115 -15.63 18.84 9.35
N LEU A 116 -16.31 18.38 10.40
CA LEU A 116 -15.71 18.09 11.71
C LEU A 116 -15.49 16.62 11.96
N THR A 117 -16.31 15.76 11.34
CA THR A 117 -16.27 14.31 11.49
C THR A 117 -16.12 13.61 10.15
N VAL A 118 -15.71 12.35 10.17
CA VAL A 118 -15.64 11.50 8.96
C VAL A 118 -16.98 11.43 8.23
N GLY A 119 -18.09 11.38 8.98
CA GLY A 119 -19.44 11.32 8.41
C GLY A 119 -19.89 12.62 7.70
N ASP A 120 -19.23 13.75 7.99
CA ASP A 120 -19.57 15.02 7.36
C ASP A 120 -19.09 15.11 5.90
N VAL A 121 -18.19 14.23 5.48
CA VAL A 121 -17.57 14.32 4.15
C VAL A 121 -18.51 13.90 3.03
N ASP A 122 -19.40 12.91 3.27
CA ASP A 122 -20.31 12.44 2.22
C ASP A 122 -21.56 13.34 2.06
N ARG A 123 -21.35 14.53 1.49
CA ARG A 123 -22.39 15.53 1.24
C ARG A 123 -22.33 16.06 -0.19
N ASP A 124 -23.44 16.52 -0.70
CA ASP A 124 -23.50 17.23 -1.97
C ASP A 124 -22.60 18.47 -1.95
N GLY A 125 -21.87 18.67 -3.03
CA GLY A 125 -20.92 19.77 -3.19
C GLY A 125 -19.52 19.51 -2.62
N VAL A 126 -19.30 18.46 -1.82
CA VAL A 126 -17.97 18.09 -1.34
C VAL A 126 -17.19 17.36 -2.44
N ARG A 127 -15.98 17.88 -2.73
CA ARG A 127 -15.02 17.28 -3.67
C ARG A 127 -13.85 16.70 -2.87
N VAL A 128 -13.56 15.42 -3.10
CA VAL A 128 -12.52 14.69 -2.37
C VAL A 128 -11.38 14.34 -3.33
N ALA A 129 -10.21 14.95 -3.13
CA ALA A 129 -8.99 14.62 -3.86
C ALA A 129 -8.46 13.24 -3.48
N VAL A 130 -8.17 12.38 -4.45
CA VAL A 130 -7.64 11.03 -4.24
C VAL A 130 -6.60 10.66 -5.30
N ALA A 131 -5.65 9.80 -4.93
CA ALA A 131 -4.79 9.13 -5.90
C ALA A 131 -5.56 8.01 -6.60
N GLN A 132 -5.61 8.05 -7.91
CA GLN A 132 -6.33 7.07 -8.73
C GLN A 132 -5.86 5.64 -8.46
N GLY A 133 -6.80 4.73 -8.26
CA GLY A 133 -6.53 3.31 -8.02
C GLY A 133 -5.86 3.02 -6.68
N SER A 134 -5.72 4.01 -5.78
CA SER A 134 -5.30 3.78 -4.40
C SER A 134 -6.35 2.97 -3.62
N ALA A 135 -5.96 2.38 -2.48
CA ALA A 135 -6.90 1.66 -1.62
C ALA A 135 -8.06 2.55 -1.17
N TYR A 136 -7.77 3.78 -0.82
CA TYR A 136 -8.78 4.75 -0.40
C TYR A 136 -9.65 5.24 -1.55
N ASP A 137 -9.13 5.40 -2.78
CA ASP A 137 -9.97 5.68 -3.96
C ASP A 137 -10.95 4.53 -4.22
N LEU A 138 -10.46 3.29 -4.25
CA LEU A 138 -11.30 2.11 -4.48
C LEU A 138 -12.39 1.97 -3.40
N TYR A 139 -12.04 2.18 -2.13
CA TYR A 139 -12.98 2.16 -1.02
C TYR A 139 -14.03 3.27 -1.14
N LEU A 140 -13.59 4.52 -1.31
CA LEU A 140 -14.46 5.69 -1.36
C LEU A 140 -15.37 5.68 -2.59
N THR A 141 -14.93 5.10 -3.70
CA THR A 141 -15.76 4.88 -4.91
C THR A 141 -17.01 4.04 -4.58
N ARG A 142 -16.90 3.11 -3.63
CA ARG A 142 -18.02 2.26 -3.20
C ARG A 142 -18.80 2.85 -2.02
N ALA A 143 -18.14 3.64 -1.18
CA ALA A 143 -18.71 4.10 0.08
C ALA A 143 -19.45 5.43 -0.03
N LEU A 144 -18.93 6.39 -0.81
CA LEU A 144 -19.52 7.71 -0.95
C LEU A 144 -20.74 7.68 -1.89
N LYS A 145 -21.79 8.40 -1.49
CA LYS A 145 -23.05 8.51 -2.24
C LYS A 145 -23.29 9.91 -2.80
N HIS A 146 -22.79 10.93 -2.14
CA HIS A 146 -23.06 12.34 -2.41
C HIS A 146 -21.79 13.11 -2.82
N ALA A 147 -20.68 12.93 -2.08
CA ALA A 147 -19.43 13.58 -2.37
C ALA A 147 -18.81 13.07 -3.69
N LYS A 148 -18.06 13.94 -4.38
CA LYS A 148 -17.43 13.63 -5.67
C LYS A 148 -15.94 13.37 -5.50
N LEU A 149 -15.45 12.25 -6.00
CA LEU A 149 -14.03 11.96 -6.07
C LEU A 149 -13.39 12.70 -7.25
N VAL A 150 -12.29 13.40 -6.97
CA VAL A 150 -11.45 14.05 -7.97
C VAL A 150 -10.08 13.37 -7.95
N ARG A 151 -9.75 12.69 -9.04
CA ARG A 151 -8.60 11.78 -9.11
C ARG A 151 -7.40 12.42 -9.73
N GLN A 152 -6.23 12.12 -9.18
CA GLN A 152 -4.92 12.44 -9.74
C GLN A 152 -4.06 11.16 -9.83
N PRO A 153 -3.02 11.14 -10.67
CA PRO A 153 -2.18 9.95 -10.86
C PRO A 153 -1.47 9.47 -9.59
N SER A 154 -1.14 10.39 -8.66
CA SER A 154 -0.41 10.09 -7.43
C SER A 154 -0.96 10.83 -6.20
N GLY A 155 -0.54 10.41 -5.01
CA GLY A 155 -0.89 11.09 -3.75
C GLY A 155 -0.39 12.52 -3.66
N PRO A 156 0.89 12.82 -3.97
CA PRO A 156 1.39 14.20 -4.01
C PRO A 156 0.58 15.10 -4.96
N GLU A 157 0.29 14.66 -6.18
CA GLU A 157 -0.52 15.42 -7.14
C GLU A 157 -1.95 15.66 -6.66
N ALA A 158 -2.55 14.69 -5.94
CA ALA A 158 -3.86 14.87 -5.33
C ALA A 158 -3.84 15.95 -4.23
N LEU A 159 -2.78 16.00 -3.41
CA LEU A 159 -2.61 17.03 -2.39
C LEU A 159 -2.33 18.41 -3.00
N GLU A 160 -1.53 18.47 -4.06
CA GLU A 160 -1.29 19.72 -4.81
C GLU A 160 -2.59 20.25 -5.42
N MET A 161 -3.39 19.38 -6.03
CA MET A 161 -4.71 19.75 -6.58
C MET A 161 -5.67 20.21 -5.48
N PHE A 162 -5.70 19.53 -4.33
CA PHE A 162 -6.52 19.94 -3.18
C PHE A 162 -6.27 21.41 -2.80
N VAL A 163 -5.00 21.82 -2.75
CA VAL A 163 -4.62 23.21 -2.44
C VAL A 163 -4.90 24.16 -3.58
N ARG A 164 -4.42 23.82 -4.79
CA ARG A 164 -4.52 24.69 -5.99
C ARG A 164 -5.98 25.00 -6.35
N ASP A 165 -6.83 23.97 -6.34
CA ASP A 165 -8.21 24.04 -6.79
C ASP A 165 -9.20 24.28 -5.64
N ARG A 166 -8.66 24.50 -4.43
CA ARG A 166 -9.42 24.75 -3.20
C ARG A 166 -10.54 23.72 -3.02
N LEU A 167 -10.16 22.43 -3.04
CA LEU A 167 -11.11 21.36 -2.81
C LEU A 167 -11.48 21.29 -1.32
N GLU A 168 -12.64 20.74 -1.02
CA GLU A 168 -13.16 20.64 0.34
C GLU A 168 -12.39 19.62 1.18
N VAL A 169 -11.90 18.52 0.54
CA VAL A 169 -11.28 17.39 1.23
C VAL A 169 -10.14 16.80 0.37
N ALA A 170 -9.08 16.32 1.01
CA ALA A 170 -8.18 15.33 0.43
C ALA A 170 -8.20 14.05 1.29
N ALA A 171 -8.13 12.88 0.65
CA ALA A 171 -8.05 11.60 1.32
C ALA A 171 -6.68 10.95 1.06
N GLY A 172 -6.15 10.25 2.06
CA GLY A 172 -4.87 9.55 1.92
C GLY A 172 -4.50 8.72 3.14
N VAL A 173 -3.31 8.13 3.09
CA VAL A 173 -2.72 7.42 4.22
C VAL A 173 -2.33 8.42 5.32
N ARG A 174 -2.59 8.07 6.58
CA ARG A 174 -2.41 8.97 7.74
C ARG A 174 -1.04 9.63 7.80
N GLN A 175 0.05 8.89 7.68
CA GLN A 175 1.40 9.42 7.87
C GLN A 175 1.77 10.49 6.80
N PRO A 176 1.62 10.25 5.50
CA PRO A 176 1.82 11.29 4.48
C PRO A 176 0.89 12.50 4.66
N ILE A 177 -0.38 12.27 5.00
CA ILE A 177 -1.36 13.35 5.23
C ILE A 177 -0.97 14.18 6.45
N ALA A 178 -0.54 13.55 7.55
CA ALA A 178 -0.08 14.25 8.75
C ALA A 178 1.18 15.08 8.48
N ALA A 179 2.15 14.52 7.74
CA ALA A 179 3.34 15.25 7.33
C ALA A 179 3.02 16.47 6.47
N PHE A 180 2.07 16.33 5.53
CA PHE A 180 1.58 17.45 4.72
C PHE A 180 0.92 18.52 5.58
N ALA A 181 0.05 18.16 6.53
CA ALA A 181 -0.63 19.09 7.41
C ALA A 181 0.34 19.85 8.32
N LEU A 182 1.42 19.21 8.78
CA LEU A 182 2.48 19.89 9.54
C LEU A 182 3.19 20.98 8.73
N ALA A 183 3.40 20.73 7.44
CA ALA A 183 3.98 21.72 6.52
C ALA A 183 2.97 22.79 6.06
N ARG A 184 1.67 22.59 6.30
CA ARG A 184 0.57 23.45 5.84
C ARG A 184 -0.38 23.77 7.01
N PRO A 185 -0.04 24.79 7.86
CA PRO A 185 -0.83 25.13 9.05
C PRO A 185 -2.25 25.63 8.77
N ASP A 186 -2.54 25.92 7.51
CA ASP A 186 -3.87 26.26 6.96
C ASP A 186 -4.76 25.02 6.71
N THR A 187 -4.26 23.83 7.06
CA THR A 187 -5.00 22.56 6.94
C THR A 187 -5.05 21.82 8.28
N ARG A 188 -5.94 20.83 8.37
CA ARG A 188 -6.03 19.91 9.51
C ARG A 188 -6.59 18.56 9.10
N LEU A 189 -6.27 17.52 9.87
CA LEU A 189 -6.92 16.23 9.75
C LEU A 189 -8.30 16.26 10.40
N ILE A 190 -9.26 15.57 9.81
CA ILE A 190 -10.48 15.19 10.51
C ILE A 190 -10.14 14.09 11.53
N PRO A 191 -10.59 14.16 12.78
CA PRO A 191 -10.35 13.13 13.79
C PRO A 191 -10.89 11.75 13.36
N GLY A 192 -10.17 10.69 13.70
CA GLY A 192 -10.53 9.31 13.36
C GLY A 192 -9.96 8.85 12.02
N ARG A 193 -10.53 7.79 11.49
CA ARG A 193 -10.22 7.19 10.17
C ARG A 193 -11.52 6.83 9.47
N PHE A 194 -11.53 6.88 8.16
CA PHE A 194 -12.66 6.37 7.37
C PHE A 194 -12.49 4.89 6.97
N MET A 195 -11.24 4.39 6.95
CA MET A 195 -10.96 2.97 6.70
C MET A 195 -9.65 2.52 7.37
N ALA A 196 -9.60 1.24 7.71
CA ALA A 196 -8.34 0.52 7.91
C ALA A 196 -7.88 -0.02 6.56
N ILE A 197 -6.59 0.12 6.25
CA ILE A 197 -5.98 -0.33 4.99
C ILE A 197 -5.08 -1.51 5.31
N GLU A 198 -5.52 -2.70 4.96
CA GLU A 198 -4.82 -3.96 5.20
C GLU A 198 -3.82 -4.20 4.07
N GLN A 199 -2.54 -4.02 4.36
CA GLN A 199 -1.46 -4.23 3.40
C GLN A 199 -0.99 -5.67 3.41
N ALA A 200 -1.05 -6.33 2.27
CA ALA A 200 -0.71 -7.73 2.11
C ALA A 200 0.32 -7.94 0.99
N MET A 201 0.97 -9.08 1.02
CA MET A 201 1.76 -9.58 -0.09
C MET A 201 0.85 -10.36 -1.03
N GLY A 202 1.08 -10.26 -2.33
CA GLY A 202 0.28 -10.98 -3.31
C GLY A 202 1.10 -11.43 -4.51
N THR A 203 0.57 -12.40 -5.22
CA THR A 203 1.11 -12.93 -6.47
C THR A 203 -0.01 -13.01 -7.52
N PRO A 204 0.27 -12.95 -8.84
CA PRO A 204 -0.75 -13.20 -9.86
C PRO A 204 -1.49 -14.50 -9.59
N ARG A 205 -2.81 -14.52 -9.83
CA ARG A 205 -3.64 -15.71 -9.60
C ARG A 205 -3.16 -16.92 -10.40
N GLY A 206 -3.44 -18.12 -9.84
CA GLY A 206 -3.08 -19.39 -10.46
C GLY A 206 -1.67 -19.90 -10.07
N ARG A 207 -1.01 -19.27 -9.12
CA ARG A 207 0.26 -19.69 -8.53
C ARG A 207 0.01 -20.33 -7.15
N GLU A 208 -0.60 -21.50 -7.14
CA GLU A 208 -1.15 -22.12 -5.93
C GLU A 208 -0.07 -22.46 -4.89
N ALA A 209 1.04 -23.08 -5.32
CA ALA A 209 2.17 -23.37 -4.46
C ALA A 209 2.83 -22.06 -3.96
N GLY A 210 2.94 -21.07 -4.86
CA GLY A 210 3.48 -19.75 -4.55
C GLY A 210 2.68 -19.03 -3.47
N VAL A 211 1.36 -18.91 -3.61
CA VAL A 211 0.54 -18.20 -2.62
C VAL A 211 0.47 -18.96 -1.30
N ALA A 212 0.46 -20.29 -1.31
CA ALA A 212 0.50 -21.09 -0.09
C ALA A 212 1.80 -20.84 0.69
N PHE A 213 2.93 -20.79 -0.01
CA PHE A 213 4.22 -20.45 0.60
C PHE A 213 4.24 -19.01 1.12
N LEU A 214 3.77 -18.03 0.33
CA LEU A 214 3.74 -16.62 0.76
C LEU A 214 2.89 -16.40 2.01
N ARG A 215 1.77 -17.10 2.16
CA ARG A 215 0.92 -17.04 3.36
C ARG A 215 1.68 -17.46 4.62
N LYS A 216 2.40 -18.57 4.59
CA LYS A 216 3.23 -19.03 5.70
C LYS A 216 4.41 -18.11 5.96
N PHE A 217 5.05 -17.63 4.89
CA PHE A 217 6.17 -16.69 4.95
C PHE A 217 5.77 -15.41 5.70
N ILE A 218 4.63 -14.79 5.33
CA ILE A 218 4.16 -13.56 5.99
C ILE A 218 3.86 -13.79 7.48
N GLU A 219 3.20 -14.89 7.84
CA GLU A 219 2.93 -15.20 9.25
C GLU A 219 4.23 -15.39 10.06
N GLU A 220 5.21 -16.05 9.48
CA GLU A 220 6.53 -16.17 10.10
C GLU A 220 7.22 -14.81 10.26
N MET A 221 7.18 -13.95 9.23
CA MET A 221 7.78 -12.62 9.29
C MET A 221 7.11 -11.74 10.36
N LYS A 222 5.81 -11.85 10.57
CA LYS A 222 5.11 -11.21 11.69
C LYS A 222 5.54 -11.80 13.03
N ALA A 223 5.50 -13.12 13.17
CA ALA A 223 5.78 -13.83 14.43
C ALA A 223 7.23 -13.65 14.92
N THR A 224 8.20 -13.57 14.01
CA THR A 224 9.62 -13.37 14.34
C THR A 224 9.97 -11.92 14.64
N GLY A 225 9.01 -10.99 14.53
CA GLY A 225 9.25 -9.57 14.70
C GLY A 225 9.98 -8.90 13.52
N PHE A 226 10.15 -9.60 12.39
CA PHE A 226 10.80 -9.05 11.20
C PHE A 226 10.06 -7.80 10.73
N VAL A 227 8.73 -7.88 10.55
CA VAL A 227 7.90 -6.75 10.09
C VAL A 227 8.03 -5.55 11.03
N ALA A 228 7.93 -5.76 12.35
CA ALA A 228 8.05 -4.69 13.34
C ALA A 228 9.42 -4.02 13.29
N ARG A 229 10.50 -4.81 13.19
CA ARG A 229 11.86 -4.30 13.10
C ARG A 229 12.08 -3.46 11.84
N GLU A 230 11.62 -3.93 10.67
CA GLU A 230 11.83 -3.20 9.43
C GLU A 230 10.99 -1.90 9.36
N LEU A 231 9.80 -1.86 9.98
CA LEU A 231 9.05 -0.62 10.18
C LEU A 231 9.83 0.37 11.07
N GLN A 232 10.42 -0.10 12.16
CA GLN A 232 11.26 0.73 13.04
C GLN A 232 12.48 1.30 12.30
N ILE A 233 13.24 0.45 11.59
CA ILE A 233 14.44 0.83 10.84
C ILE A 233 14.12 1.89 9.77
N SER A 234 12.96 1.77 9.13
CA SER A 234 12.51 2.71 8.10
C SER A 234 11.83 3.97 8.65
N GLY A 235 11.81 4.15 9.98
CA GLY A 235 11.19 5.32 10.63
C GLY A 235 9.65 5.28 10.64
N GLN A 236 9.06 4.10 10.49
CA GLN A 236 7.61 3.89 10.42
C GLN A 236 7.07 3.05 11.60
N GLY A 237 7.76 3.11 12.75
CA GLY A 237 7.42 2.32 13.93
C GLY A 237 6.02 2.57 14.52
N GLU A 238 5.34 3.63 14.11
CA GLU A 238 3.95 3.91 14.48
C GLU A 238 2.93 3.09 13.65
N ALA A 239 3.35 2.50 12.53
CA ALA A 239 2.48 1.65 11.74
C ALA A 239 2.24 0.31 12.46
N ALA A 240 1.00 -0.15 12.48
CA ALA A 240 0.62 -1.36 13.20
C ALA A 240 0.96 -2.61 12.38
N VAL A 241 1.74 -3.53 12.98
CA VAL A 241 1.84 -4.90 12.45
C VAL A 241 0.47 -5.54 12.52
N ALA A 242 0.05 -6.19 11.44
CA ALA A 242 -1.23 -6.87 11.42
C ALA A 242 -1.25 -8.07 12.40
N PRO A 243 -2.40 -8.40 13.01
CA PRO A 243 -2.52 -9.57 13.86
C PRO A 243 -2.25 -10.85 13.07
N PRO A 244 -1.96 -11.97 13.76
CA PRO A 244 -1.90 -13.29 13.12
C PRO A 244 -3.19 -13.58 12.35
N ALA A 245 -3.07 -14.32 11.23
CA ALA A 245 -4.25 -14.85 10.56
C ALA A 245 -4.99 -15.81 11.49
N GLY A 246 -6.32 -15.70 11.55
CA GLY A 246 -7.18 -16.58 12.32
C GLY A 246 -7.28 -17.98 11.72
#